data_2bcb95fa9a30161d8156674cf4196f0c
#
_entry.id   2bcb95fa9a30161d8156674cf4196f0c
#
_cell.length_a   1.000
_cell.length_b   1.000
_cell.length_c   1.000
_cell.angle_alpha   90.00
_cell.angle_beta   90.00
_cell.angle_gamma   90.00
#
_symmetry.space_group_name_H-M   'P 1'
#
loop_
_entity.id
_entity.type
_entity.pdbx_description
1 polymer ?
#
loop_
_entity_poly.entity_id
_entity_poly.type
_entity_poly.pdbx_seq_one_letter_code
_entity_poly.pdbx_strand_id
1 'polypeptide(L)'
;DLEGNDVDYSLFSANAVTVVNFWFNGCKPCVAELSKLNELNETLKGMGGELIGINTETLDGNKSGIEEALKLLESQGASYRNIYFDSDTEAGRYAGNIMAFPTTILIDRNGNIVGEPFLGGIDMTSS
;
A
#
# COMPACT_ATOMS: atom_id res chain seq x y z
N ASP A 1 -0.78 -8.49 -7.88
CA ASP A 1 -1.71 -7.60 -7.16
C ASP A 1 -3.01 -8.34 -6.85
N LEU A 2 -3.98 -7.66 -6.27
CA LEU A 2 -5.25 -8.27 -5.86
C LEU A 2 -6.12 -8.67 -7.05
N GLU A 3 -5.83 -8.16 -8.23
CA GLU A 3 -6.58 -8.47 -9.45
C GLU A 3 -5.91 -9.57 -10.27
N GLY A 4 -4.87 -10.20 -9.74
CA GLY A 4 -4.19 -11.33 -10.37
C GLY A 4 -3.04 -10.98 -11.29
N ASN A 5 -2.65 -9.70 -11.36
CA ASN A 5 -1.50 -9.28 -12.17
C ASN A 5 -0.20 -9.47 -11.40
N ASP A 6 0.83 -9.98 -12.06
CA ASP A 6 2.15 -10.11 -11.46
C ASP A 6 2.81 -8.74 -11.32
N VAL A 7 3.47 -8.53 -10.18
CA VAL A 7 4.18 -7.29 -9.88
C VAL A 7 5.58 -7.63 -9.41
N ASP A 8 6.58 -6.98 -9.97
CA ASP A 8 7.99 -7.20 -9.61
C ASP A 8 8.69 -5.88 -9.29
N TYR A 9 10.00 -5.94 -9.10
CA TYR A 9 10.80 -4.76 -8.71
C TYR A 9 10.80 -3.64 -9.73
N SER A 10 10.40 -3.90 -10.97
CA SER A 10 10.31 -2.84 -11.98
C SER A 10 9.29 -1.76 -11.58
N LEU A 11 8.35 -2.09 -10.69
CA LEU A 11 7.44 -1.12 -10.11
C LEU A 11 8.20 0.05 -9.49
N PHE A 12 9.23 -0.23 -8.69
CA PHE A 12 9.99 0.82 -8.01
C PHE A 12 10.88 1.60 -8.98
N SER A 13 11.52 0.92 -9.92
CA SER A 13 12.40 1.59 -10.88
C SER A 13 11.63 2.48 -11.86
N ALA A 14 10.36 2.20 -12.07
CA ALA A 14 9.51 2.99 -12.95
C ALA A 14 9.08 4.33 -12.31
N ASN A 15 9.23 4.47 -11.00
CA ASN A 15 8.75 5.65 -10.26
C ASN A 15 9.92 6.40 -9.61
N ALA A 16 9.83 7.73 -9.58
CA ALA A 16 10.81 8.54 -8.84
C ALA A 16 10.72 8.24 -7.34
N VAL A 17 9.49 8.04 -6.84
CA VAL A 17 9.23 7.60 -5.48
C VAL A 17 7.96 6.74 -5.48
N THR A 18 7.95 5.71 -4.66
CA THR A 18 6.77 4.89 -4.43
C THR A 18 6.38 5.02 -2.96
N VAL A 19 5.14 5.42 -2.71
CA VAL A 19 4.57 5.50 -1.36
C VAL A 19 3.86 4.18 -1.10
N VAL A 20 4.23 3.49 -0.03
CA VAL A 20 3.66 2.18 0.32
C VAL A 20 2.88 2.31 1.62
N ASN A 21 1.58 2.03 1.56
CA ASN A 21 0.68 2.10 2.71
C ASN A 21 0.28 0.70 3.15
N PHE A 22 0.61 0.35 4.39
CA PHE A 22 0.25 -0.95 4.99
C PHE A 22 -1.06 -0.80 5.75
N TRP A 23 -2.01 -1.69 5.48
CA TRP A 23 -3.33 -1.65 6.10
C TRP A 23 -3.90 -3.06 6.27
N PHE A 24 -5.05 -3.18 6.91
CA PHE A 24 -5.78 -4.45 6.97
C PHE A 24 -7.29 -4.17 7.01
N ASN A 25 -8.09 -5.20 6.72
CA ASN A 25 -9.52 -5.03 6.51
C ASN A 25 -10.26 -4.52 7.74
N GLY A 26 -9.86 -4.95 8.94
CA GLY A 26 -10.47 -4.53 10.18
C GLY A 26 -9.96 -3.19 10.74
N CYS A 27 -9.06 -2.54 10.04
CA CYS A 27 -8.45 -1.28 10.50
C CYS A 27 -9.32 -0.10 10.10
N LYS A 28 -10.15 0.40 11.01
CA LYS A 28 -11.05 1.53 10.70
C LYS A 28 -10.35 2.79 10.22
N PRO A 29 -9.28 3.27 10.89
CA PRO A 29 -8.57 4.45 10.39
C PRO A 29 -7.92 4.21 9.03
N CYS A 30 -7.47 3.00 8.73
CA CYS A 30 -6.92 2.67 7.41
C CYS A 30 -7.99 2.80 6.33
N VAL A 31 -9.16 2.19 6.57
CA VAL A 31 -10.27 2.21 5.61
C VAL A 31 -10.76 3.65 5.41
N ALA A 32 -10.81 4.43 6.48
CA ALA A 32 -11.29 5.81 6.41
C ALA A 32 -10.42 6.70 5.53
N GLU A 33 -9.14 6.38 5.32
CA GLU A 33 -8.26 7.20 4.48
C GLU A 33 -8.08 6.68 3.06
N LEU A 34 -8.71 5.56 2.67
CA LEU A 34 -8.53 4.98 1.35
C LEU A 34 -8.85 5.96 0.21
N SER A 35 -9.93 6.73 0.34
CA SER A 35 -10.30 7.71 -0.69
C SER A 35 -9.26 8.83 -0.81
N LYS A 36 -8.71 9.27 0.31
CA LYS A 36 -7.66 10.31 0.34
C LYS A 36 -6.37 9.78 -0.26
N LEU A 37 -6.03 8.53 0.00
CA LEU A 37 -4.85 7.89 -0.59
C LEU A 37 -5.01 7.77 -2.10
N ASN A 38 -6.23 7.51 -2.57
CA ASN A 38 -6.48 7.46 -4.00
C ASN A 38 -6.24 8.83 -4.66
N GLU A 39 -6.68 9.91 -4.03
CA GLU A 39 -6.41 11.27 -4.50
C GLU A 39 -4.90 11.56 -4.49
N LEU A 40 -4.20 11.14 -3.44
CA LEU A 40 -2.75 11.31 -3.36
C LEU A 40 -2.05 10.56 -4.49
N ASN A 41 -2.51 9.36 -4.82
CA ASN A 41 -1.95 8.59 -5.93
C ASN A 41 -2.08 9.34 -7.26
N GLU A 42 -3.23 9.94 -7.52
CA GLU A 42 -3.43 10.73 -8.74
C GLU A 42 -2.45 11.92 -8.82
N THR A 43 -2.24 12.58 -7.69
CA THR A 43 -1.26 13.67 -7.60
C THR A 43 0.16 13.16 -7.84
N LEU A 44 0.53 12.03 -7.23
CA LEU A 44 1.86 11.44 -7.39
C LEU A 44 2.12 11.01 -8.82
N LYS A 45 1.13 10.44 -9.49
CA LYS A 45 1.28 10.02 -10.89
C LYS A 45 1.64 11.19 -11.79
N GLY A 46 1.07 12.36 -11.52
CA GLY A 46 1.40 13.58 -12.25
C GLY A 46 2.83 14.06 -12.03
N MET A 47 3.50 13.56 -10.98
CA MET A 47 4.85 13.94 -10.62
C MET A 47 5.87 12.81 -10.80
N GLY A 48 5.47 11.72 -11.46
CA GLY A 48 6.36 10.57 -11.70
C GLY A 48 6.44 9.59 -10.54
N GLY A 49 5.52 9.64 -9.60
CA GLY A 49 5.44 8.71 -8.48
C GLY A 49 4.21 7.83 -8.53
N GLU A 50 4.08 6.94 -7.56
CA GLU A 50 2.91 6.09 -7.42
C GLU A 50 2.71 5.74 -5.95
N LEU A 51 1.45 5.60 -5.54
CA LEU A 51 1.09 5.06 -4.23
C LEU A 51 0.54 3.65 -4.42
N ILE A 52 1.03 2.73 -3.61
CA ILE A 52 0.50 1.36 -3.60
C ILE A 52 0.11 0.99 -2.17
N GLY A 53 -0.83 0.05 -2.06
CA GLY A 53 -1.24 -0.50 -0.77
C GLY A 53 -0.74 -1.92 -0.60
N ILE A 54 -0.46 -2.30 0.64
CA ILE A 54 -0.19 -3.69 1.01
C ILE A 54 -1.13 -4.01 2.17
N ASN A 55 -2.09 -4.90 1.89
CA ASN A 55 -3.03 -5.36 2.92
C ASN A 55 -2.47 -6.62 3.57
N THR A 56 -2.23 -6.56 4.87
CA THR A 56 -1.58 -7.67 5.58
C THR A 56 -2.46 -8.91 5.72
N GLU A 57 -3.77 -8.79 5.45
CA GLU A 57 -4.66 -9.95 5.44
C GLU A 57 -4.70 -10.65 4.08
N THR A 58 -3.99 -10.13 3.09
CA THR A 58 -3.91 -10.74 1.75
C THR A 58 -2.60 -11.47 1.51
N LEU A 59 -1.71 -11.57 2.49
CA LEU A 59 -0.45 -12.30 2.37
C LEU A 59 -0.74 -13.74 1.98
N ASP A 60 0.16 -14.34 1.20
CA ASP A 60 0.03 -15.70 0.68
C ASP A 60 -1.19 -15.90 -0.24
N GLY A 61 -1.78 -14.81 -0.73
CA GLY A 61 -2.94 -14.88 -1.62
C GLY A 61 -4.22 -15.35 -0.94
N ASN A 62 -4.37 -15.07 0.35
CA ASN A 62 -5.57 -15.45 1.12
C ASN A 62 -6.84 -14.93 0.44
N LYS A 63 -7.65 -15.84 -0.09
CA LYS A 63 -8.82 -15.49 -0.91
C LYS A 63 -9.84 -14.64 -0.18
N SER A 64 -10.21 -15.02 1.05
CA SER A 64 -11.20 -14.26 1.81
C SER A 64 -10.70 -12.86 2.15
N GLY A 65 -9.42 -12.73 2.47
CA GLY A 65 -8.80 -11.43 2.71
C GLY A 65 -8.81 -10.54 1.47
N ILE A 66 -8.50 -11.13 0.31
CA ILE A 66 -8.51 -10.40 -0.97
C ILE A 66 -9.92 -9.95 -1.32
N GLU A 67 -10.91 -10.82 -1.20
CA GLU A 67 -12.30 -10.47 -1.51
C GLU A 67 -12.80 -9.31 -0.65
N GLU A 68 -12.53 -9.37 0.65
CA GLU A 68 -12.93 -8.30 1.56
C GLU A 68 -12.19 -7.01 1.27
N ALA A 69 -10.89 -7.09 0.99
CA ALA A 69 -10.09 -5.91 0.64
C ALA A 69 -10.62 -5.24 -0.62
N LEU A 70 -10.95 -6.01 -1.65
CA LEU A 70 -11.51 -5.46 -2.89
C LEU A 70 -12.84 -4.77 -2.66
N LYS A 71 -13.71 -5.33 -1.82
CA LYS A 71 -14.98 -4.70 -1.48
C LYS A 71 -14.78 -3.36 -0.75
N LEU A 72 -13.83 -3.32 0.18
CA LEU A 72 -13.53 -2.09 0.90
C LEU A 72 -12.97 -1.01 -0.01
N LEU A 73 -12.04 -1.38 -0.90
CA LEU A 73 -11.48 -0.45 -1.87
C LEU A 73 -12.56 0.12 -2.79
N GLU A 74 -13.43 -0.75 -3.29
CA GLU A 74 -14.53 -0.33 -4.15
C GLU A 74 -15.47 0.61 -3.41
N SER A 75 -15.82 0.31 -2.16
CA SER A 75 -16.75 1.13 -1.38
C SER A 75 -16.19 2.54 -1.13
N GLN A 76 -14.88 2.70 -1.10
CA GLN A 76 -14.23 3.99 -0.87
C GLN A 76 -13.78 4.65 -2.18
N GLY A 77 -14.07 4.05 -3.32
CA GLY A 77 -13.67 4.60 -4.62
C GLY A 77 -12.17 4.59 -4.83
N ALA A 78 -11.44 3.68 -4.18
CA ALA A 78 -10.00 3.60 -4.27
C ALA A 78 -9.59 2.61 -5.37
N SER A 79 -8.89 3.09 -6.39
CA SER A 79 -8.47 2.27 -7.53
C SER A 79 -6.97 2.10 -7.64
N TYR A 80 -6.18 2.68 -6.72
CA TYR A 80 -4.74 2.51 -6.74
C TYR A 80 -4.36 1.04 -6.48
N ARG A 81 -3.19 0.65 -6.93
CA ARG A 81 -2.73 -0.73 -6.91
C ARG A 81 -2.50 -1.21 -5.48
N ASN A 82 -3.06 -2.38 -5.15
CA ASN A 82 -2.75 -3.08 -3.91
C ASN A 82 -2.08 -4.40 -4.28
N ILE A 83 -1.00 -4.73 -3.58
CA ILE A 83 -0.21 -5.92 -3.89
C ILE A 83 -0.09 -6.79 -2.63
N TYR A 84 0.30 -8.06 -2.83
CA TYR A 84 0.60 -8.94 -1.72
C TYR A 84 1.86 -9.74 -2.02
N PHE A 85 2.45 -10.28 -0.98
CA PHE A 85 3.63 -11.13 -1.04
C PHE A 85 3.38 -12.41 -0.26
N ASP A 86 4.18 -13.44 -0.55
CA ASP A 86 4.19 -14.62 0.32
C ASP A 86 4.87 -14.24 1.64
N SER A 87 4.35 -14.77 2.73
CA SER A 87 4.81 -14.41 4.08
C SER A 87 6.27 -14.80 4.35
N ASP A 88 6.81 -15.77 3.60
CA ASP A 88 8.18 -16.23 3.75
C ASP A 88 9.20 -15.41 2.92
N THR A 89 8.74 -14.44 2.14
CA THR A 89 9.63 -13.51 1.45
C THR A 89 10.10 -12.41 2.39
N GLU A 90 11.16 -11.70 2.01
CA GLU A 90 11.66 -10.57 2.79
C GLU A 90 10.59 -9.48 2.93
N ALA A 91 9.92 -9.15 1.83
CA ALA A 91 8.83 -8.17 1.84
C ALA A 91 7.64 -8.65 2.68
N GLY A 92 7.29 -9.93 2.59
CA GLY A 92 6.21 -10.49 3.39
C GLY A 92 6.52 -10.49 4.88
N ARG A 93 7.77 -10.77 5.25
CA ARG A 93 8.19 -10.69 6.66
C ARG A 93 8.15 -9.26 7.17
N TYR A 94 8.56 -8.30 6.34
CA TYR A 94 8.45 -6.89 6.71
C TYR A 94 6.98 -6.52 6.98
N ALA A 95 6.08 -6.89 6.07
CA ALA A 95 4.65 -6.61 6.22
C ALA A 95 4.07 -7.28 7.47
N GLY A 96 4.48 -8.53 7.74
CA GLY A 96 4.01 -9.27 8.90
C GLY A 96 4.50 -8.72 10.23
N ASN A 97 5.55 -7.91 10.23
CA ASN A 97 6.11 -7.29 11.43
C ASN A 97 5.62 -5.87 11.69
N ILE A 98 4.73 -5.35 10.85
CA ILE A 98 4.12 -4.05 11.09
C ILE A 98 3.26 -4.13 12.35
N MET A 99 3.50 -3.25 13.31
CA MET A 99 2.84 -3.28 14.61
C MET A 99 1.83 -2.15 14.82
N ALA A 100 1.84 -1.15 13.96
CA ALA A 100 0.91 -0.02 14.04
C ALA A 100 0.29 0.19 12.66
N PHE A 101 -1.00 0.46 12.61
CA PHE A 101 -1.70 0.68 11.34
C PHE A 101 -2.53 1.96 11.39
N PRO A 102 -2.57 2.68 10.28
CA PRO A 102 -1.78 2.45 9.08
C PRO A 102 -0.30 2.83 9.26
N THR A 103 0.58 2.19 8.50
CA THR A 103 1.99 2.57 8.41
C THR A 103 2.31 2.86 6.96
N THR A 104 3.03 3.95 6.70
CA THR A 104 3.38 4.36 5.34
C THR A 104 4.89 4.53 5.24
N ILE A 105 5.48 3.96 4.20
CA ILE A 105 6.91 4.11 3.90
C ILE A 105 7.09 4.68 2.50
N LEU A 106 8.26 5.29 2.29
CA LEU A 106 8.66 5.79 0.97
C LEU A 106 9.77 4.89 0.44
N ILE A 107 9.67 4.52 -0.83
CA ILE A 107 10.68 3.68 -1.49
C ILE A 107 11.20 4.43 -2.72
N ASP A 108 12.54 4.48 -2.88
CA ASP A 108 13.17 5.12 -4.01
C ASP A 108 13.24 4.19 -5.24
N ARG A 109 13.80 4.68 -6.35
CA ARG A 109 13.95 3.91 -7.58
C ARG A 109 14.74 2.62 -7.43
N ASN A 110 15.63 2.59 -6.46
CA ASN A 110 16.51 1.45 -6.22
C ASN A 110 15.89 0.43 -5.28
N GLY A 111 14.65 0.67 -4.83
CA GLY A 111 13.95 -0.24 -3.92
C GLY A 111 14.33 -0.05 -2.46
N ASN A 112 14.98 1.06 -2.11
CA ASN A 112 15.40 1.33 -0.74
C ASN A 112 14.38 2.21 -0.01
N ILE A 113 14.16 1.92 1.27
CA ILE A 113 13.30 2.74 2.11
C ILE A 113 13.99 4.07 2.39
N VAL A 114 13.27 5.17 2.18
CA VAL A 114 13.76 6.53 2.39
C VAL A 114 13.19 7.09 3.69
N GLY A 115 14.06 7.47 4.62
CA GLY A 115 13.64 8.03 5.89
C GLY A 115 12.97 7.02 6.80
N GLU A 116 12.21 7.52 7.79
CA GLU A 116 11.53 6.68 8.75
C GLU A 116 10.07 6.46 8.37
N PRO A 117 9.47 5.30 8.73
CA PRO A 117 8.06 5.07 8.47
C PRO A 117 7.15 6.11 9.15
N PHE A 118 6.08 6.48 8.46
CA PHE A 118 5.01 7.29 9.03
C PHE A 118 4.02 6.36 9.71
N LEU A 119 3.81 6.53 11.02
CA LEU A 119 2.87 5.74 11.80
C LEU A 119 1.57 6.52 11.95
N GLY A 120 0.43 5.82 11.75
CA GLY A 120 -0.89 6.45 11.82
C GLY A 120 -1.32 7.05 10.49
N GLY A 121 -2.47 7.73 10.49
CA GLY A 121 -3.05 8.30 9.28
C GLY A 121 -2.21 9.41 8.68
N ILE A 122 -2.26 9.52 7.35
CA ILE A 122 -1.58 10.60 6.65
C ILE A 122 -2.47 11.84 6.68
N ASP A 123 -1.91 12.94 7.20
CA ASP A 123 -2.56 14.24 7.13
C ASP A 123 -2.01 14.99 5.92
N MET A 124 -2.83 15.14 4.90
CA MET A 124 -2.43 15.78 3.66
C MET A 124 -2.27 17.31 3.78
N THR A 125 -2.69 17.89 4.89
CA THR A 125 -2.55 19.32 5.15
C THR A 125 -1.28 19.67 5.92
N SER A 126 -0.66 18.68 6.56
CA SER A 126 0.63 18.86 7.24
C SER A 126 1.70 18.14 6.44
N SER A 127 2.42 18.84 5.68
CA SER A 127 3.48 18.26 4.84
C SER A 127 4.78 18.08 5.60
#